data_f0f3663c63147759311cf2fb058a0e1c
#
_entry.id   f0f3663c63147759311cf2fb058a0e1c
#
_cell.length_a   1.000
_cell.length_b   1.000
_cell.length_c   1.000
_cell.angle_alpha   90.00
_cell.angle_beta   90.00
_cell.angle_gamma   90.00
#
_symmetry.space_group_name_H-M   'P 1'
#
loop_
_entity.id
_entity.type
_entity.pdbx_description
1 polymer ?
#
loop_
_entity_poly.entity_id
_entity_poly.type
_entity_poly.pdbx_seq_one_letter_code
_entity_poly.pdbx_strand_id
1 'polypeptide(L)'
;AYFGCADGWVYCLRARDGALVWRFRAAPEDRRLMAYEQLESVWPVHGSVLIKGDKVYCVAGRSNFLDGGLRWFALDALTGKKLVEEVIDETEPGKKNNIQDRLQILQMPVGLPDILSSDEKFIYMKSQKFDDVGKRYDLGPHSGDFAGQGSQQGGDTAHLFCPTGFLDDTWFHRSYWVYGRSFAGGHAGYFQAGKFAPSGRLLV
;
A
#
# COMPACT_ATOMS: atom_id res chain seq x y z
N ALA A 1 -16.43 -10.96 -7.86
CA ALA A 1 -15.28 -11.01 -6.97
C ALA A 1 -14.11 -10.35 -7.68
N TYR A 2 -13.32 -9.57 -6.93
CA TYR A 2 -12.10 -8.91 -7.42
C TYR A 2 -10.91 -9.37 -6.61
N PHE A 3 -9.78 -9.59 -7.27
CA PHE A 3 -8.52 -9.93 -6.60
C PHE A 3 -7.31 -9.59 -7.47
N GLY A 4 -6.19 -9.31 -6.82
CA GLY A 4 -4.88 -9.22 -7.44
C GLY A 4 -4.19 -10.58 -7.47
N CYS A 5 -3.24 -10.71 -8.36
CA CYS A 5 -2.48 -11.95 -8.54
C CYS A 5 -0.97 -11.67 -8.65
N ALA A 6 -0.16 -12.63 -8.23
CA ALA A 6 1.28 -12.56 -8.35
C ALA A 6 1.79 -12.54 -9.79
N ASP A 7 0.94 -12.85 -10.76
CA ASP A 7 1.25 -12.74 -12.19
C ASP A 7 1.22 -11.31 -12.74
N GLY A 8 0.87 -10.31 -11.89
CA GLY A 8 0.80 -8.90 -12.25
C GLY A 8 -0.54 -8.45 -12.83
N TRP A 9 -1.58 -9.26 -12.68
CA TRP A 9 -2.93 -8.95 -13.15
C TRP A 9 -3.91 -8.75 -11.99
N VAL A 10 -4.94 -7.98 -12.26
CA VAL A 10 -6.17 -7.88 -11.47
C VAL A 10 -7.28 -8.58 -12.21
N TYR A 11 -8.05 -9.39 -11.51
CA TYR A 11 -9.13 -10.18 -12.07
C TYR A 11 -10.47 -9.78 -11.45
N CYS A 12 -11.49 -9.77 -12.26
CA CYS A 12 -12.88 -9.73 -11.84
C CYS A 12 -13.59 -10.99 -12.31
N LEU A 13 -14.09 -11.76 -11.37
CA LEU A 13 -14.86 -12.97 -11.65
C LEU A 13 -16.31 -12.80 -11.21
N ARG A 14 -17.21 -13.40 -11.96
CA ARG A 14 -18.62 -13.48 -11.59
C ARG A 14 -18.77 -14.45 -10.41
N ALA A 15 -19.33 -13.97 -9.31
CA ALA A 15 -19.33 -14.70 -8.04
C ALA A 15 -20.09 -16.02 -8.08
N ARG A 16 -21.14 -16.14 -8.93
CA ARG A 16 -22.01 -17.33 -8.97
C ARG A 16 -21.35 -18.57 -9.61
N ASP A 17 -20.41 -18.38 -10.53
CA ASP A 17 -19.86 -19.45 -11.36
C ASP A 17 -18.37 -19.31 -11.69
N GLY A 18 -17.72 -18.27 -11.20
CA GLY A 18 -16.28 -18.02 -11.43
C GLY A 18 -15.94 -17.58 -12.85
N ALA A 19 -16.92 -17.28 -13.70
CA ALA A 19 -16.64 -16.83 -15.06
C ALA A 19 -15.90 -15.50 -15.06
N LEU A 20 -14.87 -15.39 -15.91
CA LEU A 20 -14.11 -14.14 -16.08
C LEU A 20 -15.00 -13.06 -16.66
N VAL A 21 -15.11 -11.94 -15.94
CA VAL A 21 -15.80 -10.73 -16.40
C VAL A 21 -14.80 -9.81 -17.11
N TRP A 22 -13.72 -9.48 -16.43
CA TRP A 22 -12.59 -8.74 -17.01
C TRP A 22 -11.29 -9.05 -16.27
N ARG A 23 -10.20 -8.70 -16.90
CA ARG A 23 -8.87 -8.67 -16.27
C ARG A 23 -8.10 -7.44 -16.74
N PHE A 24 -7.26 -6.92 -15.88
CA PHE A 24 -6.41 -5.76 -16.14
C PHE A 24 -4.96 -6.11 -15.82
N ARG A 25 -4.04 -5.86 -16.77
CA ARG A 25 -2.61 -6.03 -16.52
C ARG A 25 -2.08 -4.78 -15.82
N ALA A 26 -1.76 -4.90 -14.53
CA ALA A 26 -1.19 -3.84 -13.73
C ALA A 26 0.35 -3.79 -13.87
N ALA A 27 0.98 -4.92 -14.19
CA ALA A 27 2.40 -4.96 -14.52
C ALA A 27 2.68 -4.22 -15.83
N PRO A 28 3.65 -3.28 -15.88
CA PRO A 28 3.97 -2.53 -17.09
C PRO A 28 4.51 -3.42 -18.20
N GLU A 29 5.20 -4.50 -17.83
CA GLU A 29 5.85 -5.44 -18.74
C GLU A 29 5.57 -6.89 -18.32
N ASP A 30 5.71 -7.84 -19.24
CA ASP A 30 5.71 -9.27 -18.93
C ASP A 30 7.13 -9.72 -18.58
N ARG A 31 7.64 -9.23 -17.46
CA ARG A 31 8.90 -9.64 -16.89
C ARG A 31 8.65 -10.43 -15.60
N ARG A 32 9.30 -11.57 -15.47
CA ARG A 32 9.06 -12.51 -14.39
C ARG A 32 10.34 -12.83 -13.65
N LEU A 33 10.18 -13.22 -12.39
CA LEU A 33 11.25 -13.70 -11.54
C LEU A 33 10.77 -14.92 -10.73
N MET A 34 11.72 -15.67 -10.22
CA MET A 34 11.42 -16.74 -9.28
C MET A 34 11.38 -16.17 -7.87
N ALA A 35 10.26 -16.32 -7.19
CA ALA A 35 10.09 -15.95 -5.79
C ALA A 35 9.32 -17.05 -5.06
N TYR A 36 9.81 -17.48 -3.90
CA TYR A 36 9.18 -18.51 -3.07
C TYR A 36 8.81 -19.79 -3.87
N GLU A 37 9.73 -20.24 -4.74
CA GLU A 37 9.53 -21.41 -5.62
C GLU A 37 8.40 -21.23 -6.66
N GLN A 38 7.93 -20.02 -6.88
CA GLN A 38 6.90 -19.68 -7.86
C GLN A 38 7.42 -18.66 -8.86
N LEU A 39 6.92 -18.77 -10.10
CA LEU A 39 7.20 -17.79 -11.13
C LEU A 39 6.19 -16.64 -11.02
N GLU A 40 6.68 -15.47 -10.65
CA GLU A 40 5.87 -14.29 -10.43
C GLU A 40 6.26 -13.14 -11.36
N SER A 41 5.37 -12.18 -11.53
CA SER A 41 5.70 -10.91 -12.15
C SER A 41 6.71 -10.14 -11.29
N VAL A 42 7.56 -9.36 -11.91
CA VAL A 42 8.40 -8.36 -11.22
C VAL A 42 7.52 -7.31 -10.53
N TRP A 43 6.33 -7.04 -11.08
CA TRP A 43 5.30 -6.19 -10.49
C TRP A 43 4.04 -7.01 -10.15
N PRO A 44 4.09 -7.83 -9.11
CA PRO A 44 2.93 -8.59 -8.71
C PRO A 44 1.87 -7.67 -8.11
N VAL A 45 0.61 -8.07 -8.21
CA VAL A 45 -0.47 -7.43 -7.46
C VAL A 45 -0.73 -8.30 -6.24
N HIS A 46 0.06 -8.05 -5.21
CA HIS A 46 -0.12 -8.72 -3.93
C HIS A 46 -1.30 -8.12 -3.17
N GLY A 47 -1.88 -8.90 -2.32
CA GLY A 47 -2.87 -8.45 -1.38
C GLY A 47 -4.23 -8.10 -1.93
N SER A 48 -5.00 -7.47 -1.10
CA SER A 48 -6.38 -7.16 -1.38
C SER A 48 -6.53 -5.90 -2.21
N VAL A 49 -7.39 -5.96 -3.22
CA VAL A 49 -7.89 -4.77 -3.90
C VAL A 49 -8.91 -4.07 -3.01
N LEU A 50 -8.93 -2.75 -3.05
CA LEU A 50 -9.90 -1.93 -2.34
C LEU A 50 -11.03 -1.53 -3.30
N ILE A 51 -12.27 -1.74 -2.88
CA ILE A 51 -13.45 -1.27 -3.62
C ILE A 51 -14.03 -0.08 -2.88
N LYS A 52 -14.19 1.04 -3.60
CA LYS A 52 -14.81 2.26 -3.09
C LYS A 52 -15.70 2.86 -4.17
N GLY A 53 -17.00 2.84 -3.94
CA GLY A 53 -17.98 3.25 -4.94
C GLY A 53 -17.93 2.37 -6.19
N ASP A 54 -17.76 2.99 -7.33
CA ASP A 54 -17.68 2.37 -8.66
C ASP A 54 -16.23 2.06 -9.10
N LYS A 55 -15.26 2.21 -8.21
CA LYS A 55 -13.84 2.05 -8.50
C LYS A 55 -13.21 0.88 -7.74
N VAL A 56 -12.26 0.24 -8.40
CA VAL A 56 -11.36 -0.75 -7.80
C VAL A 56 -9.97 -0.13 -7.76
N TYR A 57 -9.38 -0.10 -6.58
CA TYR A 57 -8.01 0.39 -6.37
C TYR A 57 -7.08 -0.79 -6.13
N CYS A 58 -5.92 -0.75 -6.75
CA CYS A 58 -4.91 -1.78 -6.61
C CYS A 58 -3.50 -1.20 -6.75
N VAL A 59 -2.51 -1.96 -6.28
CA VAL A 59 -1.10 -1.60 -6.39
C VAL A 59 -0.34 -2.78 -6.94
N ALA A 60 0.49 -2.54 -7.96
CA ALA A 60 1.42 -3.51 -8.52
C ALA A 60 2.86 -3.13 -8.15
N GLY A 61 3.67 -4.12 -7.82
CA GLY A 61 5.08 -3.95 -7.47
C GLY A 61 5.39 -4.47 -6.07
N ARG A 62 6.68 -4.48 -5.74
CA ARG A 62 7.20 -5.03 -4.48
C ARG A 62 7.68 -3.95 -3.51
N SER A 63 8.20 -2.87 -4.05
CA SER A 63 8.79 -1.79 -3.27
C SER A 63 8.83 -0.51 -4.09
N ASN A 64 8.71 0.62 -3.43
CA ASN A 64 8.93 1.93 -4.04
C ASN A 64 10.40 2.20 -4.42
N PHE A 65 11.32 1.35 -3.99
CA PHE A 65 12.76 1.47 -4.30
C PHE A 65 13.25 0.54 -5.42
N LEU A 66 12.42 -0.39 -5.86
CA LEU A 66 12.81 -1.40 -6.83
C LEU A 66 11.96 -1.32 -8.10
N ASP A 67 12.56 -1.68 -9.23
CA ASP A 67 11.89 -1.87 -10.52
C ASP A 67 11.05 -0.66 -10.98
N GLY A 68 11.50 0.56 -10.63
CA GLY A 68 10.80 1.80 -10.97
C GLY A 68 9.59 2.09 -10.09
N GLY A 69 9.53 1.48 -8.89
CA GLY A 69 8.53 1.78 -7.88
C GLY A 69 7.27 0.95 -7.95
N LEU A 70 6.30 1.36 -7.11
CA LEU A 70 4.97 0.80 -7.07
C LEU A 70 4.06 1.52 -8.06
N ARG A 71 3.16 0.79 -8.69
CA ARG A 71 2.14 1.35 -9.59
C ARG A 71 0.78 1.26 -8.93
N TRP A 72 0.23 2.40 -8.62
CA TRP A 72 -1.09 2.56 -8.02
C TRP A 72 -2.12 2.84 -9.12
N PHE A 73 -3.24 2.14 -9.09
CA PHE A 73 -4.29 2.26 -10.10
C PHE A 73 -5.66 2.47 -9.47
N ALA A 74 -6.49 3.26 -10.18
CA ALA A 74 -7.92 3.24 -10.05
C ALA A 74 -8.52 2.68 -11.34
N LEU A 75 -9.35 1.66 -11.22
CA LEU A 75 -10.03 1.00 -12.33
C LEU A 75 -11.55 1.17 -12.18
N ASP A 76 -12.24 1.25 -13.29
CA ASP A 76 -13.70 1.13 -13.32
C ASP A 76 -14.11 -0.29 -12.90
N ALA A 77 -14.98 -0.41 -11.90
CA ALA A 77 -15.32 -1.70 -11.31
C ALA A 77 -16.07 -2.63 -12.27
N LEU A 78 -16.86 -2.08 -13.18
CA LEU A 78 -17.68 -2.88 -14.10
C LEU A 78 -16.87 -3.38 -15.30
N THR A 79 -15.97 -2.54 -15.81
CA THR A 79 -15.28 -2.79 -17.09
C THR A 79 -13.81 -3.13 -16.95
N GLY A 80 -13.20 -2.86 -15.80
CA GLY A 80 -11.75 -2.99 -15.61
C GLY A 80 -10.92 -1.93 -16.33
N LYS A 81 -11.56 -0.89 -16.89
CA LYS A 81 -10.86 0.18 -17.61
C LYS A 81 -10.04 1.01 -16.63
N LYS A 82 -8.78 1.26 -16.99
CA LYS A 82 -7.90 2.15 -16.23
C LYS A 82 -8.43 3.58 -16.26
N LEU A 83 -8.67 4.14 -15.07
CA LEU A 83 -9.08 5.52 -14.86
C LEU A 83 -7.89 6.40 -14.46
N VAL A 84 -7.06 5.88 -13.56
CA VAL A 84 -5.89 6.58 -13.02
C VAL A 84 -4.72 5.61 -12.91
N GLU A 85 -3.51 6.12 -13.13
CA GLU A 85 -2.25 5.45 -12.84
C GLU A 85 -1.28 6.44 -12.23
N GLU A 86 -0.70 6.08 -11.08
CA GLU A 86 0.36 6.85 -10.42
C GLU A 86 1.54 5.94 -10.10
N VAL A 87 2.74 6.47 -10.25
CA VAL A 87 3.98 5.76 -9.89
C VAL A 87 4.47 6.30 -8.55
N ILE A 88 4.73 5.38 -7.64
CA ILE A 88 5.22 5.68 -6.29
C ILE A 88 6.63 5.14 -6.21
N ASP A 89 7.57 6.00 -6.46
CA ASP A 89 9.01 5.72 -6.36
C ASP A 89 9.59 6.22 -5.03
N GLU A 90 10.91 6.27 -4.95
CA GLU A 90 11.65 6.76 -3.79
C GLU A 90 11.59 8.27 -3.60
N THR A 91 10.95 9.03 -4.47
CA THR A 91 10.90 10.49 -4.35
C THR A 91 9.79 10.95 -3.41
N GLU A 92 10.06 12.02 -2.68
CA GLU A 92 9.02 12.68 -1.89
C GLU A 92 7.99 13.35 -2.79
N PRO A 93 6.69 13.27 -2.47
CA PRO A 93 5.64 13.93 -3.23
C PRO A 93 5.90 15.41 -3.41
N GLY A 94 5.97 15.87 -4.67
CA GLY A 94 6.20 17.27 -5.02
C GLY A 94 7.61 17.79 -4.78
N LYS A 95 8.55 16.92 -4.44
CA LYS A 95 9.96 17.26 -4.22
C LYS A 95 10.86 16.36 -5.07
N LYS A 96 12.15 16.74 -5.17
CA LYS A 96 13.17 15.93 -5.85
C LYS A 96 14.04 15.11 -4.90
N ASN A 97 13.75 15.18 -3.61
CA ASN A 97 14.54 14.51 -2.59
C ASN A 97 14.16 13.03 -2.52
N ASN A 98 15.15 12.20 -2.21
CA ASN A 98 14.87 10.82 -1.88
C ASN A 98 14.16 10.77 -0.50
N ILE A 99 13.11 10.00 -0.41
CA ILE A 99 12.34 9.83 0.82
C ILE A 99 13.19 9.26 1.96
N GLN A 100 14.24 8.50 1.64
CA GLN A 100 15.16 7.94 2.62
C GLN A 100 16.02 9.01 3.31
N ASP A 101 16.31 10.12 2.65
CA ASP A 101 17.09 11.20 3.25
C ASP A 101 16.35 11.83 4.44
N ARG A 102 15.04 11.75 4.41
CA ARG A 102 14.16 12.27 5.45
C ARG A 102 13.85 11.27 6.55
N LEU A 103 13.91 9.99 6.23
CA LEU A 103 13.62 8.92 7.15
C LEU A 103 14.90 8.52 7.87
N GLN A 104 14.99 8.81 9.15
CA GLN A 104 16.14 8.43 9.97
C GLN A 104 15.92 7.07 10.63
N ILE A 105 16.93 6.25 10.70
CA ILE A 105 17.05 5.01 11.49
C ILE A 105 15.91 3.98 11.34
N LEU A 106 16.23 2.74 10.97
CA LEU A 106 15.32 1.58 10.89
C LEU A 106 14.06 1.85 10.06
N GLN A 107 14.27 2.20 8.82
CA GLN A 107 13.20 2.73 7.98
C GLN A 107 12.45 1.63 7.27
N MET A 108 11.17 1.58 7.53
CA MET A 108 10.23 0.75 6.80
C MET A 108 9.67 1.51 5.59
N PRO A 109 9.31 0.82 4.52
CA PRO A 109 8.66 1.45 3.38
C PRO A 109 7.43 2.26 3.80
N VAL A 110 7.25 3.43 3.19
CA VAL A 110 6.11 4.31 3.47
C VAL A 110 4.80 3.70 3.03
N GLY A 111 4.86 2.89 1.99
CA GLY A 111 3.75 2.15 1.44
C GLY A 111 4.09 0.69 1.27
N LEU A 112 3.09 -0.16 1.42
CA LEU A 112 3.15 -1.59 1.10
C LEU A 112 1.97 -1.94 0.20
N PRO A 113 2.19 -2.68 -0.89
CA PRO A 113 1.17 -2.89 -1.92
C PRO A 113 0.07 -3.87 -1.54
N ASP A 114 0.21 -4.57 -0.45
CA ASP A 114 -0.64 -5.69 -0.08
C ASP A 114 -1.95 -5.32 0.62
N ILE A 115 -2.03 -4.15 1.28
CA ILE A 115 -3.26 -3.73 1.95
C ILE A 115 -3.53 -2.25 1.73
N LEU A 116 -4.71 -1.96 1.21
CA LEU A 116 -5.24 -0.61 1.09
C LEU A 116 -6.38 -0.40 2.09
N SER A 117 -6.50 0.82 2.60
CA SER A 117 -7.64 1.26 3.39
C SER A 117 -8.18 2.59 2.89
N SER A 118 -9.37 2.97 3.29
CA SER A 118 -9.95 4.26 2.90
C SER A 118 -10.85 4.83 3.98
N ASP A 119 -10.95 6.14 3.98
CA ASP A 119 -12.03 6.88 4.61
C ASP A 119 -12.94 7.50 3.52
N GLU A 120 -13.77 8.48 3.89
CA GLU A 120 -14.66 9.13 2.93
C GLU A 120 -13.92 9.87 1.81
N LYS A 121 -12.74 10.45 2.10
CA LYS A 121 -12.02 11.34 1.20
C LYS A 121 -10.78 10.70 0.58
N PHE A 122 -10.06 9.88 1.33
CA PHE A 122 -8.73 9.45 0.97
C PHE A 122 -8.61 7.93 0.90
N ILE A 123 -7.57 7.49 0.21
CA ILE A 123 -7.13 6.11 0.13
C ILE A 123 -5.74 6.08 0.74
N TYR A 124 -5.48 5.07 1.53
CA TYR A 124 -4.23 4.89 2.26
C TYR A 124 -3.57 3.59 1.88
N MET A 125 -2.29 3.69 1.60
CA MET A 125 -1.40 2.55 1.48
C MET A 125 -0.35 2.69 2.60
N LYS A 126 -0.57 2.01 3.72
CA LYS A 126 0.17 2.21 4.96
C LYS A 126 0.17 3.70 5.35
N SER A 127 1.30 4.39 5.26
CA SER A 127 1.44 5.81 5.61
C SER A 127 1.17 6.75 4.44
N GLN A 128 1.19 6.25 3.23
CA GLN A 128 1.01 7.08 2.05
C GLN A 128 -0.47 7.35 1.80
N LYS A 129 -0.83 8.62 1.70
CA LYS A 129 -2.18 9.09 1.44
C LYS A 129 -2.34 9.52 0.00
N PHE A 130 -3.47 9.15 -0.61
CA PHE A 130 -3.91 9.52 -1.96
C PHE A 130 -5.32 10.08 -1.93
N ASP A 131 -5.67 10.95 -2.85
CA ASP A 131 -7.06 11.22 -3.16
C ASP A 131 -7.62 10.22 -4.19
N ASP A 132 -8.87 10.40 -4.56
CA ASP A 132 -9.58 9.52 -5.48
C ASP A 132 -9.13 9.65 -6.94
N VAL A 133 -8.33 10.67 -7.26
CA VAL A 133 -7.69 10.85 -8.57
C VAL A 133 -6.21 10.46 -8.57
N GLY A 134 -5.73 9.86 -7.48
CA GLY A 134 -4.37 9.32 -7.38
C GLY A 134 -3.30 10.33 -6.98
N LYS A 135 -3.68 11.55 -6.65
CA LYS A 135 -2.71 12.53 -6.17
C LYS A 135 -2.08 12.07 -4.87
N ARG A 136 -0.77 11.91 -4.89
CA ARG A 136 0.05 11.56 -3.75
C ARG A 136 0.26 12.78 -2.85
N TYR A 137 -0.04 12.64 -1.58
CA TYR A 137 0.15 13.70 -0.59
C TYR A 137 1.47 13.56 0.14
N ASP A 138 2.02 14.67 0.60
CA ASP A 138 3.18 14.68 1.48
C ASP A 138 2.88 13.87 2.74
N LEU A 139 3.92 13.25 3.27
CA LEU A 139 3.86 12.36 4.42
C LEU A 139 3.66 13.12 5.75
N GLY A 140 3.46 14.41 5.66
CA GLY A 140 3.12 15.28 6.78
C GLY A 140 4.28 15.64 7.69
N PRO A 141 4.02 16.49 8.67
CA PRO A 141 5.04 16.88 9.64
C PRO A 141 5.45 15.66 10.47
N HIS A 142 6.73 15.51 10.64
CA HIS A 142 7.29 14.55 11.58
C HIS A 142 7.23 15.21 12.94
N SER A 143 6.52 14.62 13.88
CA SER A 143 6.58 15.12 15.23
C SER A 143 8.00 14.93 15.75
N GLY A 144 8.61 16.00 16.24
CA GLY A 144 9.92 15.95 16.86
C GLY A 144 10.04 15.07 18.09
N ASP A 145 8.90 14.59 18.61
CA ASP A 145 8.81 13.75 19.80
C ASP A 145 9.41 12.36 19.62
N PHE A 146 9.69 11.97 18.39
CA PHE A 146 10.28 10.67 18.04
C PHE A 146 11.57 10.80 17.24
N ALA A 147 12.24 11.92 17.32
CA ALA A 147 13.56 12.10 16.72
C ALA A 147 14.49 10.96 17.17
N GLY A 148 14.96 10.16 16.24
CA GLY A 148 15.80 9.00 16.50
C GLY A 148 15.08 7.66 16.70
N GLN A 149 13.75 7.63 16.74
CA GLN A 149 12.97 6.38 16.88
C GLN A 149 12.06 6.07 15.68
N GLY A 150 12.24 6.73 14.60
CA GLY A 150 11.38 6.68 13.43
C GLY A 150 10.45 7.87 13.37
N SER A 151 10.21 8.36 12.19
CA SER A 151 9.37 9.52 11.96
C SER A 151 7.93 9.10 11.70
N GLN A 152 7.00 9.87 12.22
CA GLN A 152 5.61 9.76 11.81
C GLN A 152 5.50 10.10 10.32
N GLN A 153 4.76 9.30 9.61
CA GLN A 153 4.46 9.51 8.21
C GLN A 153 2.96 9.42 8.01
N GLY A 154 2.43 10.14 7.06
CA GLY A 154 1.03 10.11 6.74
C GLY A 154 0.18 11.18 7.39
N GLY A 155 0.81 12.21 7.97
CA GLY A 155 0.11 13.40 8.46
C GLY A 155 -0.58 13.25 9.80
N ASP A 156 -1.44 14.22 10.12
CA ASP A 156 -2.05 14.37 11.44
C ASP A 156 -3.35 13.59 11.62
N THR A 157 -3.87 13.00 10.55
CA THR A 157 -5.15 12.29 10.57
C THR A 157 -5.00 10.85 11.02
N ALA A 158 -5.81 10.45 11.98
CA ALA A 158 -5.97 9.06 12.34
C ALA A 158 -6.74 8.33 11.23
N HIS A 159 -6.26 7.17 10.83
CA HIS A 159 -6.90 6.28 9.87
C HIS A 159 -6.58 4.83 10.18
N LEU A 160 -7.27 3.92 9.54
CA LEU A 160 -6.99 2.50 9.64
C LEU A 160 -5.87 2.13 8.69
N PHE A 161 -4.85 1.46 9.18
CA PHE A 161 -3.75 0.97 8.36
C PHE A 161 -3.18 -0.35 8.88
N CYS A 162 -2.52 -1.09 8.02
CA CYS A 162 -1.75 -2.26 8.40
C CYS A 162 -0.26 -1.91 8.40
N PRO A 163 0.42 -1.92 9.55
CA PRO A 163 1.85 -1.59 9.62
C PRO A 163 2.73 -2.67 9.01
N THR A 164 2.22 -3.89 8.91
CA THR A 164 2.91 -5.02 8.29
C THR A 164 2.05 -5.57 7.18
N GLY A 165 2.63 -5.76 6.01
CA GLY A 165 1.95 -6.44 4.92
C GLY A 165 1.86 -7.96 5.14
N PHE A 166 1.05 -8.65 4.34
CA PHE A 166 0.94 -10.10 4.37
C PHE A 166 2.24 -10.81 4.02
N LEU A 167 3.09 -10.14 3.26
CA LEU A 167 4.36 -10.69 2.76
C LEU A 167 5.57 -10.22 3.57
N ASP A 168 5.33 -9.37 4.55
CA ASP A 168 6.40 -8.85 5.40
C ASP A 168 6.60 -9.81 6.59
N ASP A 169 7.67 -10.61 6.50
CA ASP A 169 8.11 -11.53 7.55
C ASP A 169 8.94 -10.83 8.63
N THR A 170 8.70 -9.55 8.83
CA THR A 170 9.34 -8.80 9.92
C THR A 170 8.72 -9.15 11.27
N TRP A 171 9.50 -8.91 12.33
CA TRP A 171 9.02 -9.10 13.71
C TRP A 171 7.89 -8.16 14.14
N PHE A 172 7.43 -7.29 13.24
CA PHE A 172 6.26 -6.42 13.43
C PHE A 172 4.92 -7.06 13.09
N HIS A 173 4.90 -8.32 12.73
CA HIS A 173 3.69 -9.09 12.38
C HIS A 173 2.68 -9.28 13.53
N ARG A 174 2.94 -8.72 14.70
CA ARG A 174 2.07 -8.87 15.88
C ARG A 174 0.83 -7.98 15.86
N SER A 175 0.83 -6.92 15.08
CA SER A 175 -0.31 -6.01 14.92
C SER A 175 -0.64 -5.87 13.45
N TYR A 176 -1.73 -6.49 13.03
CA TYR A 176 -2.16 -6.45 11.63
C TYR A 176 -2.89 -5.17 11.28
N TRP A 177 -3.67 -4.65 12.22
CA TRP A 177 -4.46 -3.44 12.03
C TRP A 177 -4.26 -2.47 13.18
N VAL A 178 -4.09 -1.21 12.83
CA VAL A 178 -3.97 -0.10 13.77
C VAL A 178 -4.88 1.02 13.30
N TYR A 179 -5.65 1.56 14.21
CA TYR A 179 -6.37 2.81 13.98
C TYR A 179 -5.66 3.94 14.71
N GLY A 180 -5.11 4.88 13.97
CA GLY A 180 -4.35 5.97 14.54
C GLY A 180 -3.54 6.70 13.49
N ARG A 181 -2.58 7.49 13.93
CA ARG A 181 -1.58 8.06 13.06
C ARG A 181 -0.65 6.97 12.55
N SER A 182 -0.39 6.96 11.27
CA SER A 182 0.54 6.00 10.71
C SER A 182 1.98 6.33 11.04
N PHE A 183 2.73 5.30 11.36
CA PHE A 183 4.17 5.39 11.58
C PHE A 183 4.86 4.61 10.48
N ALA A 184 5.77 5.28 9.78
CA ALA A 184 6.74 4.56 8.99
C ALA A 184 8.03 4.53 9.79
N GLY A 185 8.30 3.51 10.39
CA GLY A 185 9.50 3.35 11.17
C GLY A 185 9.32 2.21 12.14
N GLY A 186 9.92 1.13 11.79
CA GLY A 186 9.87 -0.16 12.39
C GLY A 186 9.59 -0.20 13.87
N HIS A 187 10.60 -0.01 14.65
CA HIS A 187 10.54 -0.20 16.09
C HIS A 187 9.57 0.76 16.81
N ALA A 188 9.54 2.02 16.42
CA ALA A 188 8.64 3.01 17.05
C ALA A 188 7.17 2.73 16.73
N GLY A 189 6.85 2.36 15.50
CA GLY A 189 5.49 1.98 15.10
C GLY A 189 4.99 0.77 15.86
N TYR A 190 5.81 -0.25 16.00
CA TYR A 190 5.51 -1.46 16.77
C TYR A 190 5.31 -1.16 18.26
N PHE A 191 6.21 -0.42 18.85
CA PHE A 191 6.19 -0.12 20.28
C PHE A 191 4.96 0.69 20.69
N GLN A 192 4.45 1.50 19.79
CA GLN A 192 3.30 2.36 20.04
C GLN A 192 1.97 1.73 19.63
N ALA A 193 1.99 0.77 18.72
CA ALA A 193 0.80 0.02 18.34
C ALA A 193 0.25 -0.73 19.57
N GLY A 194 -1.02 -0.57 19.84
CA GLY A 194 -1.68 -1.15 21.02
C GLY A 194 -1.45 -0.41 22.33
N LYS A 195 -0.47 0.48 22.41
CA LYS A 195 -0.24 1.31 23.58
C LYS A 195 -0.98 2.65 23.49
N PHE A 196 -0.97 3.26 22.32
CA PHE A 196 -1.56 4.57 22.07
C PHE A 196 -2.62 4.58 20.98
N ALA A 197 -2.83 3.46 20.33
CA ALA A 197 -3.82 3.31 19.28
C ALA A 197 -4.50 1.95 19.36
N PRO A 198 -5.82 1.87 19.11
CA PRO A 198 -6.50 0.60 18.95
C PRO A 198 -5.84 -0.26 17.89
N SER A 199 -5.59 -1.51 18.21
CA SER A 199 -4.96 -2.44 17.27
C SER A 199 -5.47 -3.88 17.46
N GLY A 200 -5.43 -4.68 16.42
CA GLY A 200 -5.88 -6.07 16.45
C GLY A 200 -5.53 -6.83 15.20
N ARG A 201 -5.72 -8.15 15.28
CA ARG A 201 -5.52 -9.04 14.13
C ARG A 201 -6.73 -9.08 13.19
N LEU A 202 -7.90 -8.84 13.71
CA LEU A 202 -9.16 -8.91 12.99
C LEU A 202 -9.85 -7.55 13.03
N LEU A 203 -10.45 -7.20 11.91
CA LEU A 203 -11.42 -6.14 11.79
C LEU A 203 -12.81 -6.76 11.82
N VAL A 204 -13.62 -6.29 12.72
CA VAL A 204 -15.03 -6.66 12.84
C VAL A 204 -15.90 -5.44 12.63
#